data_9aa7d40f81422489ff7a9a4bde2e4528
#
_entry.id   9aa7d40f81422489ff7a9a4bde2e4528
#
_cell.length_a   1.000
_cell.length_b   1.000
_cell.length_c   1.000
_cell.angle_alpha   90.00
_cell.angle_beta   90.00
_cell.angle_gamma   90.00
#
_symmetry.space_group_name_H-M   'P 1'
#
loop_
_entity.id
_entity.type
_entity.pdbx_description
1 polymer ?
#
loop_
_entity_poly.entity_id
_entity_poly.type
_entity_poly.pdbx_seq_one_letter_code
_entity_poly.pdbx_strand_id
1 'polypeptide(L)'
;MTDRKASVCVLGGGSFGTTLANLMAAEAVPVTLWLRDPEMARHISEQHENPRYLPGIALDERLQVTTDLNAALATAEIVFLAIPSSSFRTVLQQIGPQLAGKQVVSTTKGIEPP
;
A
#
# COMPACT_ATOMS: atom_id res chain seq x y z
N MET A 1 -17.12 21.89 -10.36
CA MET A 1 -15.76 21.58 -10.11
C MET A 1 -15.58 20.26 -9.40
N THR A 2 -14.67 19.50 -9.83
CA THR A 2 -14.48 18.18 -9.28
C THR A 2 -13.32 18.16 -8.31
N ASP A 3 -13.54 17.58 -7.17
CA ASP A 3 -12.47 17.36 -6.22
C ASP A 3 -11.79 16.07 -6.56
N ARG A 4 -10.84 16.16 -7.47
CA ARG A 4 -10.11 14.98 -7.84
C ARG A 4 -9.08 14.67 -6.77
N LYS A 5 -9.17 13.49 -6.22
CA LYS A 5 -8.20 13.03 -5.24
C LYS A 5 -7.05 12.35 -5.92
N ALA A 6 -5.85 12.57 -5.40
CA ALA A 6 -4.66 11.92 -5.95
C ALA A 6 -4.77 10.41 -5.75
N SER A 7 -4.23 9.67 -6.72
CA SER A 7 -4.19 8.22 -6.60
C SER A 7 -2.97 7.83 -5.77
N VAL A 8 -3.15 6.85 -4.91
CA VAL A 8 -2.15 6.48 -3.91
C VAL A 8 -1.82 5.01 -4.02
N CYS A 9 -0.56 4.69 -3.82
CA CYS A 9 -0.09 3.33 -3.70
C CYS A 9 0.57 3.17 -2.36
N VAL A 10 0.19 2.14 -1.59
CA VAL A 10 0.83 1.81 -0.33
C VAL A 10 1.59 0.52 -0.53
N LEU A 11 2.90 0.55 -0.34
CA LEU A 11 3.74 -0.62 -0.50
C LEU A 11 3.98 -1.26 0.86
N GLY A 12 3.40 -2.44 1.07
CA GLY A 12 3.59 -3.18 2.30
C GLY A 12 2.28 -3.54 2.97
N GLY A 13 2.06 -4.84 3.17
CA GLY A 13 0.80 -5.37 3.70
C GLY A 13 0.81 -5.65 5.19
N GLY A 14 1.73 -5.06 5.95
CA GLY A 14 1.73 -5.19 7.41
C GLY A 14 0.59 -4.40 8.03
N SER A 15 0.55 -4.36 9.37
CA SER A 15 -0.56 -3.70 10.03
C SER A 15 -0.64 -2.21 9.73
N PHE A 16 0.51 -1.54 9.72
CA PHE A 16 0.51 -0.11 9.45
C PHE A 16 0.09 0.20 8.01
N GLY A 17 0.66 -0.52 7.04
CA GLY A 17 0.33 -0.29 5.63
C GLY A 17 -1.13 -0.59 5.34
N THR A 18 -1.64 -1.69 5.88
CA THR A 18 -3.04 -2.05 5.68
C THR A 18 -3.97 -1.02 6.32
N THR A 19 -3.64 -0.58 7.54
CA THR A 19 -4.45 0.44 8.23
C THR A 19 -4.48 1.73 7.43
N LEU A 20 -3.33 2.18 6.97
CA LEU A 20 -3.22 3.42 6.21
C LEU A 20 -4.05 3.33 4.93
N ALA A 21 -3.89 2.24 4.19
CA ALA A 21 -4.62 2.06 2.94
C ALA A 21 -6.13 2.01 3.20
N ASN A 22 -6.53 1.34 4.27
CA ASN A 22 -7.94 1.25 4.60
C ASN A 22 -8.54 2.61 4.96
N LEU A 23 -7.80 3.42 5.71
CA LEU A 23 -8.29 4.75 6.06
C LEU A 23 -8.49 5.60 4.81
N MET A 24 -7.57 5.50 3.86
CA MET A 24 -7.70 6.25 2.61
C MET A 24 -8.88 5.76 1.80
N ALA A 25 -9.07 4.44 1.71
CA ALA A 25 -10.18 3.88 0.96
C ALA A 25 -11.51 4.34 1.57
N ALA A 26 -11.57 4.39 2.89
CA ALA A 26 -12.78 4.83 3.57
C ALA A 26 -13.10 6.29 3.28
N GLU A 27 -12.10 7.09 2.94
CA GLU A 27 -12.29 8.48 2.56
C GLU A 27 -12.44 8.64 1.05
N ALA A 28 -12.67 7.54 0.35
CA ALA A 28 -12.85 7.52 -1.09
C ALA A 28 -11.62 7.98 -1.87
N VAL A 29 -10.44 7.83 -1.29
CA VAL A 29 -9.18 8.10 -2.00
C VAL A 29 -8.87 6.86 -2.84
N PRO A 30 -8.57 7.01 -4.13
CA PRO A 30 -8.16 5.85 -4.93
C PRO A 30 -6.84 5.31 -4.39
N VAL A 31 -6.87 4.14 -3.79
CA VAL A 31 -5.68 3.58 -3.15
C VAL A 31 -5.53 2.12 -3.53
N THR A 32 -4.29 1.72 -3.79
CA THR A 32 -3.93 0.34 -4.07
C THR A 32 -2.88 -0.07 -3.06
N LEU A 33 -3.14 -1.18 -2.38
CA LEU A 33 -2.19 -1.76 -1.44
C LEU A 33 -1.42 -2.85 -2.16
N TRP A 34 -0.10 -2.70 -2.20
CA TRP A 34 0.76 -3.75 -2.74
C TRP A 34 1.33 -4.58 -1.62
N LEU A 35 1.27 -5.88 -1.79
CA LEU A 35 1.93 -6.80 -0.86
C LEU A 35 2.52 -7.96 -1.64
N ARG A 36 3.43 -8.67 -1.00
CA ARG A 36 4.22 -9.68 -1.69
C ARG A 36 3.50 -11.03 -1.79
N ASP A 37 2.66 -11.35 -0.82
CA ASP A 37 2.04 -12.67 -0.72
C ASP A 37 0.76 -12.75 -1.54
N PRO A 38 0.74 -13.55 -2.63
CA PRO A 38 -0.47 -13.62 -3.47
C PRO A 38 -1.67 -14.20 -2.77
N GLU A 39 -1.48 -15.10 -1.82
CA GLU A 39 -2.61 -15.66 -1.09
C GLU A 39 -3.24 -14.62 -0.18
N MET A 40 -2.41 -13.82 0.48
CA MET A 40 -2.93 -12.75 1.31
C MET A 40 -3.65 -11.70 0.47
N ALA A 41 -3.10 -11.37 -0.69
CA ALA A 41 -3.73 -10.41 -1.59
C ALA A 41 -5.12 -10.90 -2.01
N ARG A 42 -5.22 -12.18 -2.35
CA ARG A 42 -6.50 -12.75 -2.74
C ARG A 42 -7.47 -12.75 -1.57
N HIS A 43 -6.98 -13.14 -0.39
CA HIS A 43 -7.84 -13.17 0.79
C HIS A 43 -8.42 -11.79 1.11
N ILE A 44 -7.58 -10.77 1.07
CA ILE A 44 -8.03 -9.41 1.34
C ILE A 44 -9.05 -8.96 0.30
N SER A 45 -8.78 -9.27 -0.97
CA SER A 45 -9.68 -8.88 -2.05
C SER A 45 -11.05 -9.54 -1.92
N GLU A 46 -11.07 -10.79 -1.47
CA GLU A 46 -12.33 -11.55 -1.40
C GLU A 46 -13.05 -11.36 -0.08
N GLN A 47 -12.30 -11.30 1.03
CA GLN A 47 -12.89 -11.28 2.36
C GLN A 47 -12.85 -9.91 3.01
N HIS A 48 -12.13 -8.96 2.44
CA HIS A 48 -11.98 -7.61 2.99
C HIS A 48 -11.49 -7.64 4.43
N GLU A 49 -10.46 -8.46 4.65
CA GLU A 49 -9.87 -8.62 5.96
C GLU A 49 -8.42 -9.04 5.81
N ASN A 50 -7.55 -8.53 6.68
CA ASN A 50 -6.16 -8.97 6.75
C ASN A 50 -5.99 -9.75 8.06
N PRO A 51 -6.17 -11.07 8.02
CA PRO A 51 -6.21 -11.85 9.27
C PRO A 51 -4.88 -11.94 9.99
N ARG A 52 -3.77 -11.72 9.28
CA ARG A 52 -2.46 -11.79 9.89
C ARG A 52 -2.12 -10.55 10.69
N TYR A 53 -2.46 -9.37 10.16
CA TYR A 53 -2.02 -8.11 10.75
C TYR A 53 -3.13 -7.28 11.35
N LEU A 54 -4.37 -7.47 10.90
CA LEU A 54 -5.52 -6.72 11.42
C LEU A 54 -6.72 -7.66 11.56
N PRO A 55 -6.60 -8.68 12.40
CA PRO A 55 -7.71 -9.63 12.55
C PRO A 55 -8.95 -8.94 13.12
N GLY A 56 -10.10 -9.30 12.58
CA GLY A 56 -11.36 -8.79 13.06
C GLY A 56 -11.72 -7.39 12.58
N ILE A 57 -10.88 -6.79 11.73
CA ILE A 57 -11.15 -5.45 11.20
C ILE A 57 -11.67 -5.59 9.77
N ALA A 58 -12.86 -5.09 9.53
CA ALA A 58 -13.42 -5.09 8.17
C ALA A 58 -12.77 -3.98 7.36
N LEU A 59 -12.21 -4.34 6.22
CA LEU A 59 -11.57 -3.36 5.35
C LEU A 59 -12.58 -2.81 4.35
N ASP A 60 -12.37 -1.57 3.91
CA ASP A 60 -13.28 -0.93 2.97
C ASP A 60 -13.26 -1.66 1.64
N GLU A 61 -14.42 -1.84 1.04
CA GLU A 61 -14.53 -2.56 -0.23
C GLU A 61 -13.84 -1.86 -1.38
N ARG A 62 -13.61 -0.56 -1.25
CA ARG A 62 -12.95 0.21 -2.30
C ARG A 62 -11.43 0.03 -2.29
N LEU A 63 -10.89 -0.58 -1.25
CA LEU A 63 -9.47 -0.84 -1.16
C LEU A 63 -9.09 -1.89 -2.20
N GLN A 64 -8.14 -1.56 -3.06
CA GLN A 64 -7.63 -2.48 -4.05
C GLN A 64 -6.31 -3.06 -3.59
N VAL A 65 -6.09 -4.33 -3.89
CA VAL A 65 -4.90 -5.04 -3.44
C VAL A 65 -4.29 -5.77 -4.62
N THR A 66 -2.97 -5.72 -4.72
CA THR A 66 -2.27 -6.39 -5.81
C THR A 66 -0.90 -6.86 -5.36
N THR A 67 -0.38 -7.88 -6.04
CA THR A 67 1.02 -8.29 -5.89
C THR A 67 1.87 -7.80 -7.04
N ASP A 68 1.27 -7.14 -8.03
CA ASP A 68 1.98 -6.64 -9.18
C ASP A 68 2.50 -5.23 -8.88
N LEU A 69 3.78 -5.14 -8.60
CA LEU A 69 4.39 -3.88 -8.20
C LEU A 69 4.30 -2.83 -9.30
N ASN A 70 4.52 -3.24 -10.54
CA ASN A 70 4.45 -2.31 -11.65
C ASN A 70 3.04 -1.75 -11.83
N ALA A 71 2.04 -2.62 -11.71
CA ALA A 71 0.67 -2.18 -11.83
C ALA A 71 0.29 -1.21 -10.70
N ALA A 72 0.76 -1.51 -9.49
CA ALA A 72 0.47 -0.65 -8.35
C ALA A 72 1.05 0.75 -8.54
N LEU A 73 2.22 0.84 -9.15
CA LEU A 73 2.89 2.12 -9.33
C LEU A 73 2.41 2.90 -10.56
N ALA A 74 1.87 2.19 -11.54
CA ALA A 74 1.64 2.79 -12.86
C ALA A 74 0.76 4.04 -12.81
N THR A 75 -0.28 4.02 -11.99
CA THR A 75 -1.21 5.15 -11.91
C THR A 75 -1.07 5.96 -10.64
N ALA A 76 -0.16 5.58 -9.76
CA ALA A 76 -0.03 6.25 -8.46
C ALA A 76 0.68 7.58 -8.61
N GLU A 77 0.14 8.60 -7.97
CA GLU A 77 0.78 9.92 -7.88
C GLU A 77 1.56 10.02 -6.58
N ILE A 78 1.10 9.34 -5.55
CA ILE A 78 1.74 9.33 -4.24
C ILE A 78 2.03 7.89 -3.85
N VAL A 79 3.23 7.62 -3.38
CA VAL A 79 3.65 6.28 -2.97
C VAL A 79 4.06 6.32 -1.50
N PHE A 80 3.41 5.52 -0.69
CA PHE A 80 3.79 5.35 0.71
C PHE A 80 4.59 4.06 0.85
N LEU A 81 5.79 4.18 1.43
CA LEU A 81 6.66 3.03 1.65
C LEU A 81 6.48 2.55 3.06
N ALA A 82 5.69 1.49 3.23
CA ALA A 82 5.37 0.90 4.53
C ALA A 82 5.90 -0.52 4.63
N ILE A 83 7.07 -0.76 4.04
CA ILE A 83 7.71 -2.06 4.02
C ILE A 83 8.75 -2.15 5.14
N PRO A 84 9.04 -3.37 5.63
CA PRO A 84 10.07 -3.53 6.65
C PRO A 84 11.43 -3.03 6.16
N SER A 85 12.23 -2.51 7.08
CA SER A 85 13.54 -2.00 6.71
C SER A 85 14.41 -3.05 6.05
N SER A 86 14.21 -4.32 6.39
CA SER A 86 14.97 -5.40 5.76
C SER A 86 14.70 -5.55 4.29
N SER A 87 13.52 -5.11 3.82
CA SER A 87 13.14 -5.21 2.41
C SER A 87 13.25 -3.87 1.69
N PHE A 88 13.49 -2.80 2.43
CA PHE A 88 13.41 -1.44 1.91
C PHE A 88 14.35 -1.21 0.73
N ARG A 89 15.63 -1.58 0.93
CA ARG A 89 16.62 -1.34 -0.12
C ARG A 89 16.32 -2.14 -1.38
N THR A 90 15.94 -3.40 -1.22
CA THR A 90 15.65 -4.25 -2.35
C THR A 90 14.50 -3.69 -3.18
N VAL A 91 13.44 -3.27 -2.49
CA VAL A 91 12.29 -2.71 -3.19
C VAL A 91 12.67 -1.40 -3.89
N LEU A 92 13.42 -0.52 -3.21
CA LEU A 92 13.83 0.73 -3.82
C LEU A 92 14.69 0.53 -5.07
N GLN A 93 15.59 -0.46 -5.04
CA GLN A 93 16.40 -0.75 -6.22
C GLN A 93 15.54 -1.20 -7.38
N GLN A 94 14.49 -1.94 -7.08
CA GLN A 94 13.60 -2.47 -8.08
C GLN A 94 12.75 -1.39 -8.73
N ILE A 95 12.28 -0.42 -7.96
CA ILE A 95 11.31 0.54 -8.44
C ILE A 95 11.84 1.98 -8.55
N GLY A 96 13.12 2.20 -8.20
CA GLY A 96 13.65 3.55 -8.17
C GLY A 96 13.28 4.39 -9.39
N PRO A 97 13.56 3.89 -10.61
CA PRO A 97 13.21 4.68 -11.80
C PRO A 97 11.73 4.96 -11.96
N GLN A 98 10.88 4.11 -11.43
CA GLN A 98 9.44 4.29 -11.55
C GLN A 98 8.90 5.33 -10.59
N LEU A 99 9.71 5.77 -9.63
CA LEU A 99 9.29 6.77 -8.67
C LEU A 99 9.49 8.20 -9.18
N ALA A 100 10.13 8.35 -10.31
CA ALA A 100 10.38 9.67 -10.87
C ALA A 100 9.05 10.38 -11.14
N GLY A 101 8.94 11.60 -10.69
CA GLY A 101 7.73 12.38 -10.87
C GLY A 101 6.63 12.09 -9.86
N LYS A 102 6.87 11.18 -8.93
CA LYS A 102 5.89 10.83 -7.91
C LYS A 102 6.30 11.40 -6.56
N GLN A 103 5.31 11.63 -5.72
CA GLN A 103 5.56 12.02 -4.35
C GLN A 103 5.74 10.75 -3.53
N VAL A 104 6.85 10.66 -2.81
CA VAL A 104 7.19 9.45 -2.06
C VAL A 104 7.24 9.78 -0.58
N VAL A 105 6.51 9.00 0.21
CA VAL A 105 6.47 9.16 1.65
C VAL A 105 6.98 7.86 2.28
N SER A 106 8.04 7.94 3.05
CA SER A 106 8.59 6.78 3.73
C SER A 106 8.08 6.76 5.16
N THR A 107 7.42 5.68 5.53
CA THR A 107 6.94 5.48 6.89
C THR A 107 7.77 4.44 7.63
N THR A 108 8.67 3.77 6.92
CA THR A 108 9.44 2.68 7.49
C THR A 108 10.36 3.16 8.60
N LYS A 109 10.93 4.32 8.40
CA LYS A 109 11.92 4.84 9.33
C LYS A 109 11.37 5.02 10.73
N GLY A 110 10.10 5.40 10.84
CA GLY A 110 9.51 5.68 12.13
C GLY A 110 9.38 4.48 13.05
N ILE A 111 9.42 3.27 12.48
CA ILE A 111 9.25 2.05 13.24
C ILE A 111 10.52 1.24 13.32
N GLU A 112 11.58 1.74 12.77
CA GLU A 112 12.84 1.02 12.79
C GLU A 112 13.49 1.20 14.15
N PRO A 113 13.88 0.09 14.81
CA PRO A 113 14.50 0.21 16.12
C PRO A 113 15.86 0.88 16.01
N PRO A 114 16.26 1.52 17.06
CA PRO A 114 17.56 2.21 17.07
C PRO A 114 18.72 1.26 16.96
#